data_fffab2d5d3ed6529cf86d68d29b882fb
#
_entry.id   fffab2d5d3ed6529cf86d68d29b882fb
#
_cell.length_a   1.000
_cell.length_b   1.000
_cell.length_c   1.000
_cell.angle_alpha   90.00
_cell.angle_beta   90.00
_cell.angle_gamma   90.00
#
_symmetry.space_group_name_H-M   'P 1'
#
loop_
_entity.id
_entity.type
_entity.pdbx_description
1 polymer ?
#
loop_
_entity_poly.entity_id
_entity_poly.type
_entity_poly.pdbx_seq_one_letter_code
_entity_poly.pdbx_strand_id
1 'polypeptide(L)'
;IPAVIVGSNGHVAWGFTNSYGDWLDFYRVDWANKDRSRYRVAGGQQALRVASEWIRVKGGAPVELKVRETRWGPITAELDDKTSLALRWTAQLPGALNFGLSDLAVAGNLDEGLAAADLAGIPAQNLVIGDSGGRIGWRLTAQLPDRAGTCEPTSPLAVADNCRWRGWLPPTENPSLADPADGILWTANNRTLDGDALRLVGDAGYANGARARQIRDALRAKPKFTEKDLLAIQLDDRALFLTRWHQALQDEAARSGSVELKALADAARTWDGRASADSASYRIVRAWRLAVIERIQNGLLAPAQAALGQRFVMPDLPQMEAVAWPLLQQRPAHLLPRRFESWEQLLADAATDIHGQLSAAGPLSDRTWGERNTASICHPLAGALPRVARGWLCMPADPLPGDGNMPRVQSPGFGASQRMVVSPGREADGIIHMPGGQSGHPFSPFWGAGHAAWVQGEPTPFLPGDAQYRLRLAPET
;
A
#
# COMPACT_ATOMS: atom_id res chain seq x y z
N ILE A 1 15.95 -6.36 6.49
CA ILE A 1 16.45 -5.98 7.85
C ILE A 1 16.34 -7.22 8.70
N PRO A 2 17.41 -7.68 9.32
CA PRO A 2 17.37 -8.83 10.23
C PRO A 2 16.83 -8.41 11.60
N ALA A 3 15.51 -8.27 11.69
CA ALA A 3 14.80 -7.90 12.91
C ALA A 3 13.41 -8.55 12.90
N VAL A 4 12.78 -8.66 14.06
CA VAL A 4 11.39 -9.08 14.19
C VAL A 4 10.49 -7.89 13.79
N ILE A 5 9.85 -7.99 12.62
CA ILE A 5 9.05 -6.89 12.06
C ILE A 5 7.73 -6.75 12.84
N VAL A 6 7.06 -7.84 13.17
CA VAL A 6 5.88 -7.85 14.03
C VAL A 6 6.02 -8.99 15.03
N GLY A 7 5.63 -8.75 16.28
CA GLY A 7 5.80 -9.77 17.31
C GLY A 7 5.42 -9.30 18.70
N SER A 8 5.73 -10.17 19.67
CA SER A 8 5.68 -9.91 21.09
C SER A 8 6.90 -10.55 21.77
N ASN A 9 7.41 -9.90 22.83
CA ASN A 9 8.50 -10.42 23.66
C ASN A 9 8.06 -10.73 25.11
N GLY A 10 6.75 -10.75 25.36
CA GLY A 10 6.19 -10.94 26.69
C GLY A 10 5.95 -9.65 27.47
N HIS A 11 6.62 -8.57 27.10
CA HIS A 11 6.50 -7.24 27.73
C HIS A 11 5.85 -6.22 26.82
N VAL A 12 6.23 -6.23 25.56
CA VAL A 12 5.64 -5.39 24.51
C VAL A 12 5.24 -6.23 23.30
N ALA A 13 4.20 -5.81 22.61
CA ALA A 13 3.82 -6.32 21.28
C ALA A 13 3.72 -5.18 20.29
N TRP A 14 4.16 -5.41 19.05
CA TRP A 14 4.23 -4.36 18.04
C TRP A 14 3.82 -4.85 16.65
N GLY A 15 3.37 -3.91 15.84
CA GLY A 15 3.05 -4.12 14.44
C GLY A 15 3.12 -2.82 13.65
N PHE A 16 3.15 -2.95 12.32
CA PHE A 16 3.32 -1.83 11.42
C PHE A 16 2.25 -1.78 10.33
N THR A 17 1.96 -0.56 9.88
CA THR A 17 1.36 -0.30 8.57
C THR A 17 2.24 0.67 7.81
N ASN A 18 2.34 0.51 6.48
CA ASN A 18 3.06 1.48 5.66
C ASN A 18 2.52 2.89 5.91
N SER A 19 3.43 3.83 6.12
CA SER A 19 3.13 5.26 6.14
C SER A 19 3.49 5.89 4.79
N TYR A 20 2.84 7.00 4.50
CA TYR A 20 3.11 7.83 3.34
C TYR A 20 3.51 9.22 3.80
N GLY A 21 4.32 9.89 3.01
CA GLY A 21 4.81 11.22 3.31
C GLY A 21 5.78 11.67 2.23
N ASP A 22 6.37 12.82 2.41
CA ASP A 22 7.31 13.43 1.48
C ASP A 22 8.75 12.94 1.78
N TRP A 23 9.07 11.77 1.25
CA TRP A 23 10.36 11.08 1.46
C TRP A 23 11.40 11.37 0.39
N LEU A 24 11.05 12.14 -0.63
CA LEU A 24 11.91 12.40 -1.78
C LEU A 24 11.64 13.78 -2.37
N ASP A 25 12.67 14.32 -3.02
CA ASP A 25 12.58 15.54 -3.82
C ASP A 25 13.23 15.33 -5.18
N PHE A 26 12.67 15.93 -6.21
CA PHE A 26 13.30 16.02 -7.52
C PHE A 26 13.99 17.35 -7.68
N TYR A 27 15.30 17.33 -7.90
CA TYR A 27 16.07 18.52 -8.21
C TYR A 27 16.19 18.69 -9.72
N ARG A 28 15.78 19.86 -10.21
CA ARG A 28 16.04 20.23 -11.59
C ARG A 28 17.54 20.44 -11.78
N VAL A 29 18.12 19.75 -12.76
CA VAL A 29 19.54 19.80 -13.13
C VAL A 29 19.67 20.54 -14.44
N ASP A 30 20.26 21.73 -14.42
CA ASP A 30 20.55 22.51 -15.61
C ASP A 30 21.97 22.20 -16.09
N TRP A 31 22.10 21.68 -17.30
CA TRP A 31 23.40 21.35 -17.89
C TRP A 31 24.22 22.59 -18.21
N ALA A 32 25.50 22.56 -17.86
CA ALA A 32 26.42 23.65 -18.12
C ALA A 32 27.11 23.55 -19.50
N ASN A 33 27.13 22.35 -20.08
CA ASN A 33 27.74 22.04 -21.36
C ASN A 33 26.91 21.03 -22.20
N LYS A 34 27.19 20.94 -23.48
CA LYS A 34 26.43 20.12 -24.45
C LYS A 34 26.62 18.61 -24.21
N ASP A 35 27.79 18.18 -23.74
CA ASP A 35 28.09 16.77 -23.47
C ASP A 35 27.52 16.28 -22.13
N ARG A 36 26.87 17.19 -21.35
CA ARG A 36 26.23 16.90 -20.07
C ARG A 36 27.17 16.28 -19.03
N SER A 37 28.46 16.63 -19.10
CA SER A 37 29.47 16.20 -18.14
C SER A 37 29.54 17.14 -16.92
N ARG A 38 28.94 18.34 -17.00
CA ARG A 38 28.89 19.33 -15.94
C ARG A 38 27.50 19.95 -15.82
N TYR A 39 27.10 20.25 -14.59
CA TYR A 39 25.80 20.87 -14.28
C TYR A 39 25.99 22.13 -13.42
N ARG A 40 25.01 23.03 -13.49
CA ARG A 40 25.01 24.30 -12.77
C ARG A 40 24.67 24.10 -11.30
N VAL A 41 25.33 24.83 -10.45
CA VAL A 41 25.09 24.94 -9.00
C VAL A 41 25.26 26.40 -8.57
N ALA A 42 24.78 26.73 -7.37
CA ALA A 42 25.09 28.04 -6.79
C ALA A 42 26.60 28.28 -6.78
N GLY A 43 26.99 29.41 -7.34
CA GLY A 43 28.40 29.82 -7.40
C GLY A 43 29.25 29.14 -8.46
N GLY A 44 28.67 28.34 -9.40
CA GLY A 44 29.45 27.78 -10.49
C GLY A 44 28.91 26.50 -11.14
N GLN A 45 29.79 25.56 -11.37
CA GLN A 45 29.51 24.29 -12.05
C GLN A 45 30.20 23.14 -11.33
N GLN A 46 29.54 21.99 -11.33
CA GLN A 46 30.10 20.73 -10.82
C GLN A 46 30.18 19.67 -11.91
N ALA A 47 31.18 18.78 -11.82
CA ALA A 47 31.30 17.62 -12.68
C ALA A 47 30.27 16.58 -12.30
N LEU A 48 29.66 15.95 -13.31
CA LEU A 48 28.81 14.79 -13.13
C LEU A 48 29.68 13.59 -12.76
N ARG A 49 29.27 12.82 -11.76
CA ARG A 49 29.83 11.51 -11.50
C ARG A 49 29.15 10.47 -12.37
N VAL A 50 29.92 9.60 -12.99
CA VAL A 50 29.38 8.45 -13.74
C VAL A 50 29.96 7.19 -13.14
N ALA A 51 29.11 6.29 -12.67
CA ALA A 51 29.48 4.96 -12.23
C ALA A 51 28.93 3.93 -13.21
N SER A 52 29.72 2.89 -13.53
CA SER A 52 29.29 1.78 -14.39
C SER A 52 29.07 0.56 -13.54
N GLU A 53 27.84 0.02 -13.61
CA GLU A 53 27.44 -1.24 -13.00
C GLU A 53 27.20 -2.29 -14.08
N TRP A 54 27.78 -3.48 -13.90
CA TRP A 54 27.63 -4.57 -14.87
C TRP A 54 26.60 -5.59 -14.41
N ILE A 55 25.47 -5.65 -15.11
CA ILE A 55 24.41 -6.62 -14.86
C ILE A 55 24.73 -7.91 -15.63
N ARG A 56 25.01 -8.97 -14.90
CA ARG A 56 25.22 -10.30 -15.49
C ARG A 56 23.87 -10.93 -15.81
N VAL A 57 23.63 -11.22 -17.09
CA VAL A 57 22.39 -11.84 -17.57
C VAL A 57 22.67 -13.33 -17.82
N LYS A 58 21.91 -14.23 -17.17
CA LYS A 58 22.05 -15.68 -17.37
C LYS A 58 21.74 -16.03 -18.83
N GLY A 59 22.72 -16.61 -19.53
CA GLY A 59 22.56 -16.99 -20.93
C GLY A 59 22.65 -15.85 -21.95
N GLY A 60 22.97 -14.62 -21.49
CA GLY A 60 23.12 -13.44 -22.33
C GLY A 60 24.43 -12.69 -22.10
N ALA A 61 24.68 -11.67 -22.91
CA ALA A 61 25.80 -10.76 -22.70
C ALA A 61 25.56 -9.87 -21.46
N PRO A 62 26.60 -9.51 -20.70
CA PRO A 62 26.45 -8.52 -19.62
C PRO A 62 25.98 -7.19 -20.16
N VAL A 63 25.12 -6.51 -19.38
CA VAL A 63 24.62 -5.18 -19.71
C VAL A 63 25.29 -4.14 -18.80
N GLU A 64 25.90 -3.12 -19.39
CA GLU A 64 26.43 -1.98 -18.63
C GLU A 64 25.31 -1.00 -18.31
N LEU A 65 25.10 -0.75 -17.01
CA LEU A 65 24.25 0.33 -16.50
C LEU A 65 25.12 1.51 -16.08
N LYS A 66 25.00 2.63 -16.78
CA LYS A 66 25.70 3.87 -16.43
C LYS A 66 24.79 4.71 -15.51
N VAL A 67 25.16 4.80 -14.23
CA VAL A 67 24.50 5.65 -13.25
C VAL A 67 25.16 7.02 -13.31
N ARG A 68 24.37 8.04 -13.68
CA ARG A 68 24.78 9.45 -13.75
C ARG A 68 24.31 10.14 -12.48
N GLU A 69 25.23 10.68 -11.70
CA GLU A 69 24.95 11.15 -10.34
C GLU A 69 25.40 12.58 -10.13
N THR A 70 24.52 13.39 -9.57
CA THR A 70 24.78 14.74 -9.09
C THR A 70 24.99 14.75 -7.58
N ARG A 71 25.32 15.90 -6.99
CA ARG A 71 25.39 16.06 -5.53
C ARG A 71 24.02 15.85 -4.83
N TRP A 72 22.92 15.91 -5.56
CA TRP A 72 21.57 15.67 -5.04
C TRP A 72 21.14 14.23 -5.14
N GLY A 73 21.77 13.44 -6.02
CA GLY A 73 21.46 12.04 -6.27
C GLY A 73 21.52 11.69 -7.76
N PRO A 74 21.05 10.50 -8.15
CA PRO A 74 21.09 10.03 -9.53
C PRO A 74 20.12 10.81 -10.43
N ILE A 75 20.50 10.94 -11.70
CA ILE A 75 19.61 11.42 -12.77
C ILE A 75 18.59 10.32 -13.06
N THR A 76 17.31 10.62 -12.91
CA THR A 76 16.21 9.67 -13.11
C THR A 76 15.34 9.98 -14.31
N ALA A 77 15.34 11.24 -14.78
CA ALA A 77 14.57 11.64 -15.97
C ALA A 77 15.25 12.76 -16.74
N GLU A 78 15.08 12.74 -18.06
CA GLU A 78 15.45 13.83 -18.95
C GLU A 78 14.18 14.61 -19.30
N LEU A 79 14.15 15.92 -19.01
CA LEU A 79 13.01 16.77 -19.32
C LEU A 79 13.09 17.30 -20.75
N ASP A 80 14.27 17.82 -21.10
CA ASP A 80 14.60 18.36 -22.42
C ASP A 80 16.13 18.29 -22.67
N ASP A 81 16.59 18.94 -23.74
CA ASP A 81 18.01 18.95 -24.12
C ASP A 81 18.91 19.69 -23.10
N LYS A 82 18.35 20.52 -22.23
CA LYS A 82 19.07 21.37 -21.31
C LYS A 82 18.89 20.99 -19.85
N THR A 83 17.81 20.23 -19.55
CA THR A 83 17.38 19.99 -18.18
C THR A 83 17.07 18.51 -17.94
N SER A 84 17.40 18.05 -16.73
CA SER A 84 17.12 16.71 -16.24
C SER A 84 16.61 16.78 -14.81
N LEU A 85 16.13 15.66 -14.25
CA LEU A 85 15.76 15.53 -12.85
C LEU A 85 16.71 14.57 -12.13
N ALA A 86 17.25 15.04 -11.00
CA ALA A 86 17.98 14.22 -10.05
C ALA A 86 17.08 13.89 -8.86
N LEU A 87 17.11 12.65 -8.43
CA LEU A 87 16.32 12.17 -7.30
C LEU A 87 17.12 12.30 -5.99
N ARG A 88 16.60 13.04 -5.04
CA ARG A 88 17.01 13.03 -3.64
C ARG A 88 16.01 12.23 -2.84
N TRP A 89 16.41 11.07 -2.34
CA TRP A 89 15.52 10.15 -1.63
C TRP A 89 16.12 9.75 -0.29
N THR A 90 15.30 9.77 0.76
CA THR A 90 15.75 9.43 2.13
C THR A 90 16.48 8.09 2.19
N ALA A 91 15.98 7.05 1.46
CA ALA A 91 16.58 5.73 1.46
C ALA A 91 18.02 5.66 0.92
N GLN A 92 18.49 6.71 0.22
CA GLN A 92 19.85 6.79 -0.35
C GLN A 92 20.84 7.53 0.58
N LEU A 93 20.37 8.02 1.73
CA LEU A 93 21.20 8.80 2.63
C LEU A 93 21.84 7.93 3.71
N PRO A 94 23.04 8.30 4.20
CA PRO A 94 23.63 7.66 5.37
C PRO A 94 22.66 7.68 6.56
N GLY A 95 22.56 6.56 7.28
CA GLY A 95 21.67 6.43 8.43
C GLY A 95 20.23 6.05 8.10
N ALA A 96 19.82 6.02 6.81
CA ALA A 96 18.47 5.60 6.40
C ALA A 96 18.16 4.16 6.78
N LEU A 97 19.15 3.32 6.94
CA LEU A 97 19.02 1.91 7.30
C LEU A 97 20.01 1.55 8.40
N ASN A 98 19.51 0.94 9.49
CA ASN A 98 20.33 0.44 10.58
C ASN A 98 19.63 -0.74 11.30
N PHE A 99 20.21 -1.23 12.39
CA PHE A 99 19.68 -2.34 13.19
C PHE A 99 18.86 -1.90 14.42
N GLY A 100 18.57 -0.61 14.60
CA GLY A 100 17.87 -0.08 15.78
C GLY A 100 16.51 -0.72 16.05
N LEU A 101 15.82 -1.23 15.01
CA LEU A 101 14.57 -1.96 15.20
C LEU A 101 14.72 -3.22 16.07
N SER A 102 15.93 -3.80 16.15
CA SER A 102 16.19 -5.00 16.97
C SER A 102 15.98 -4.75 18.45
N ASP A 103 16.06 -3.52 18.92
CA ASP A 103 15.90 -3.14 20.32
C ASP A 103 14.45 -3.33 20.81
N LEU A 104 13.47 -3.39 19.89
CA LEU A 104 12.10 -3.81 20.25
C LEU A 104 12.04 -5.21 20.87
N ALA A 105 12.93 -6.11 20.46
CA ALA A 105 12.97 -7.48 20.97
C ALA A 105 13.31 -7.57 22.47
N VAL A 106 13.91 -6.53 23.04
CA VAL A 106 14.34 -6.47 24.46
C VAL A 106 13.66 -5.36 25.26
N ALA A 107 12.78 -4.56 24.63
CA ALA A 107 12.01 -3.53 25.32
C ALA A 107 11.10 -4.12 26.41
N GLY A 108 11.12 -3.54 27.59
CA GLY A 108 10.35 -4.01 28.76
C GLY A 108 9.01 -3.29 28.97
N ASN A 109 8.79 -2.17 28.28
CA ASN A 109 7.60 -1.33 28.43
C ASN A 109 7.41 -0.44 27.20
N LEU A 110 6.27 0.30 27.16
CA LEU A 110 5.92 1.20 26.07
C LEU A 110 7.00 2.26 25.80
N ASP A 111 7.54 2.89 26.84
CA ASP A 111 8.49 4.00 26.68
C ASP A 111 9.82 3.51 26.08
N GLU A 112 10.31 2.35 26.49
CA GLU A 112 11.47 1.70 25.89
C GLU A 112 11.22 1.28 24.42
N GLY A 113 10.03 0.76 24.12
CA GLY A 113 9.64 0.42 22.75
C GLY A 113 9.56 1.65 21.83
N LEU A 114 9.04 2.77 22.32
CA LEU A 114 9.03 4.03 21.56
C LEU A 114 10.44 4.59 21.36
N ALA A 115 11.32 4.47 22.39
CA ALA A 115 12.73 4.86 22.26
C ALA A 115 13.49 3.99 21.23
N ALA A 116 13.22 2.69 21.17
CA ALA A 116 13.77 1.80 20.14
C ALA A 116 13.30 2.23 18.73
N ALA A 117 12.04 2.64 18.60
CA ALA A 117 11.51 3.16 17.34
C ALA A 117 12.22 4.43 16.86
N ASP A 118 12.69 5.28 17.79
CA ASP A 118 13.44 6.50 17.48
C ASP A 118 14.81 6.22 16.87
N LEU A 119 15.42 5.11 17.24
CA LEU A 119 16.73 4.70 16.75
C LEU A 119 16.63 3.89 15.46
N ALA A 120 15.44 3.42 15.08
CA ALA A 120 15.26 2.53 13.94
C ALA A 120 15.39 3.26 12.60
N GLY A 121 16.44 2.95 11.83
CA GLY A 121 16.56 3.31 10.42
C GLY A 121 15.85 2.26 9.56
N ILE A 122 14.59 2.52 9.22
CA ILE A 122 13.72 1.68 8.39
C ILE A 122 12.90 2.55 7.43
N PRO A 123 12.28 1.98 6.38
CA PRO A 123 11.28 2.70 5.61
C PRO A 123 10.18 3.22 6.54
N ALA A 124 9.62 4.39 6.22
CA ALA A 124 8.61 5.04 7.04
C ALA A 124 7.40 4.15 7.31
N GLN A 125 7.09 3.93 8.58
CA GLN A 125 6.01 3.06 9.04
C GLN A 125 5.20 3.72 10.17
N ASN A 126 3.92 3.40 10.23
CA ASN A 126 3.11 3.60 11.42
C ASN A 126 3.38 2.44 12.37
N LEU A 127 4.15 2.64 13.41
CA LEU A 127 4.29 1.69 14.51
C LEU A 127 3.06 1.80 15.42
N VAL A 128 2.44 0.68 15.73
CA VAL A 128 1.50 0.54 16.85
C VAL A 128 2.11 -0.46 17.83
N ILE A 129 2.15 -0.10 19.10
CA ILE A 129 2.78 -0.87 20.17
C ILE A 129 1.90 -0.84 21.42
N GLY A 130 1.87 -1.95 22.16
CA GLY A 130 1.25 -2.04 23.46
C GLY A 130 2.13 -2.80 24.42
N ASP A 131 2.03 -2.52 25.73
CA ASP A 131 2.78 -3.22 26.77
C ASP A 131 1.88 -4.07 27.68
N SER A 132 2.52 -4.94 28.49
CA SER A 132 1.84 -5.80 29.44
C SER A 132 1.18 -5.04 30.61
N GLY A 133 1.51 -3.77 30.81
CA GLY A 133 0.85 -2.86 31.76
C GLY A 133 -0.45 -2.26 31.21
N GLY A 134 -0.76 -2.50 29.92
CA GLY A 134 -1.98 -2.00 29.28
C GLY A 134 -1.83 -0.62 28.62
N ARG A 135 -0.62 -0.07 28.59
CA ARG A 135 -0.33 1.17 27.85
C ARG A 135 -0.22 0.88 26.36
N ILE A 136 -0.65 1.83 25.54
CA ILE A 136 -0.58 1.72 24.07
C ILE A 136 -0.01 2.99 23.45
N GLY A 137 0.69 2.83 22.33
CA GLY A 137 1.29 3.94 21.60
C GLY A 137 1.27 3.77 20.10
N TRP A 138 1.27 4.90 19.41
CA TRP A 138 1.54 5.01 17.99
C TRP A 138 2.72 5.96 17.77
N ARG A 139 3.58 5.64 16.81
CA ARG A 139 4.66 6.51 16.38
C ARG A 139 4.92 6.37 14.90
N LEU A 140 5.15 7.50 14.23
CA LEU A 140 5.72 7.49 12.90
C LEU A 140 7.21 7.15 13.01
N THR A 141 7.54 5.89 12.70
CA THR A 141 8.93 5.42 12.68
C THR A 141 9.52 5.74 11.32
N ALA A 142 10.31 6.81 11.24
CA ALA A 142 10.90 7.31 10.01
C ALA A 142 12.12 8.17 10.31
N GLN A 143 13.05 8.22 9.35
CA GLN A 143 14.07 9.27 9.29
C GLN A 143 13.48 10.43 8.48
N LEU A 144 13.10 11.52 9.16
CA LEU A 144 12.54 12.72 8.51
C LEU A 144 13.67 13.63 8.02
N PRO A 145 13.64 14.08 6.75
CA PRO A 145 14.65 14.97 6.23
C PRO A 145 14.50 16.39 6.82
N ASP A 146 15.61 16.94 7.32
CA ASP A 146 15.68 18.36 7.69
C ASP A 146 15.82 19.21 6.43
N ARG A 147 14.71 19.77 5.99
CA ARG A 147 14.64 20.65 4.81
C ARG A 147 14.74 22.11 5.22
N ALA A 148 15.66 22.85 4.56
CA ALA A 148 15.83 24.29 4.74
C ALA A 148 15.53 25.04 3.46
N GLY A 149 14.87 26.19 3.60
CA GLY A 149 14.45 27.02 2.46
C GLY A 149 13.03 26.72 1.98
N THR A 150 12.73 27.08 0.75
CA THR A 150 11.44 26.84 0.12
C THR A 150 11.46 25.50 -0.62
N CYS A 151 11.13 24.42 0.07
CA CYS A 151 10.94 23.09 -0.52
C CYS A 151 9.46 22.92 -0.85
N GLU A 152 9.12 22.98 -2.14
CA GLU A 152 7.76 22.78 -2.63
C GLU A 152 7.48 21.29 -2.88
N PRO A 153 6.62 20.64 -2.12
CA PRO A 153 6.40 19.20 -2.25
C PRO A 153 5.63 18.80 -3.52
N THR A 154 5.09 19.78 -4.25
CA THR A 154 4.16 19.52 -5.37
C THR A 154 4.77 19.72 -6.75
N SER A 155 6.03 20.18 -6.86
CA SER A 155 6.69 20.37 -8.16
C SER A 155 8.14 19.93 -8.13
N PRO A 156 8.70 19.53 -9.29
CA PRO A 156 10.14 19.33 -9.42
C PRO A 156 10.85 20.64 -9.05
N LEU A 157 11.78 20.58 -8.13
CA LEU A 157 12.40 21.76 -7.57
C LEU A 157 13.20 22.52 -8.60
N ALA A 158 12.84 23.75 -8.79
CA ALA A 158 13.38 24.54 -9.87
C ALA A 158 14.83 24.89 -9.65
N VAL A 159 15.34 25.23 -8.55
CA VAL A 159 16.72 25.70 -8.38
C VAL A 159 17.30 25.14 -7.09
N ALA A 160 18.40 24.50 -7.24
CA ALA A 160 19.21 23.82 -6.25
C ALA A 160 19.52 24.56 -4.94
N ASP A 161 19.30 25.85 -4.88
CA ASP A 161 19.70 26.66 -3.73
C ASP A 161 18.55 27.06 -2.83
N ASN A 162 17.32 26.88 -3.29
CA ASN A 162 16.13 27.27 -2.53
C ASN A 162 15.59 26.16 -1.64
N CYS A 163 15.96 24.90 -1.91
CA CYS A 163 15.65 23.77 -1.05
C CYS A 163 16.91 22.96 -0.79
N ARG A 164 17.28 22.79 0.47
CA ARG A 164 18.46 22.02 0.88
C ARG A 164 18.12 21.06 1.99
N TRP A 165 18.58 19.83 1.86
CA TRP A 165 18.55 18.85 2.93
C TRP A 165 19.82 18.99 3.78
N ARG A 166 19.66 19.29 5.06
CA ARG A 166 20.76 19.46 6.02
C ARG A 166 21.13 18.19 6.77
N GLY A 167 20.32 17.14 6.60
CA GLY A 167 20.42 15.86 7.30
C GLY A 167 19.06 15.38 7.74
N TRP A 168 19.00 14.86 8.96
CA TRP A 168 17.78 14.32 9.58
C TRP A 168 17.30 15.24 10.70
N LEU A 169 15.99 15.36 10.83
CA LEU A 169 15.39 15.94 12.03
C LEU A 169 15.69 15.04 13.25
N PRO A 170 15.76 15.61 14.46
CA PRO A 170 15.81 14.80 15.68
C PRO A 170 14.63 13.83 15.73
N PRO A 171 14.83 12.55 16.08
CA PRO A 171 13.73 11.58 16.16
C PRO A 171 12.58 12.01 17.09
N THR A 172 12.86 12.83 18.10
CA THR A 172 11.86 13.41 19.01
C THR A 172 10.82 14.30 18.33
N GLU A 173 11.10 14.77 17.11
CA GLU A 173 10.16 15.55 16.30
C GLU A 173 9.18 14.66 15.51
N ASN A 174 9.43 13.36 15.45
CA ASN A 174 8.51 12.43 14.78
C ASN A 174 7.15 12.41 15.49
N PRO A 175 6.05 12.54 14.74
CA PRO A 175 4.71 12.47 15.32
C PRO A 175 4.47 11.19 16.10
N SER A 176 3.88 11.32 17.29
CA SER A 176 3.55 10.19 18.17
C SER A 176 2.29 10.45 18.99
N LEU A 177 1.70 9.38 19.49
CA LEU A 177 0.56 9.41 20.41
C LEU A 177 0.71 8.25 21.40
N ALA A 178 0.78 8.53 22.68
CA ALA A 178 0.78 7.54 23.75
C ALA A 178 -0.49 7.69 24.59
N ASP A 179 -1.02 6.57 25.05
CA ASP A 179 -2.14 6.46 25.97
C ASP A 179 -3.34 7.34 25.59
N PRO A 180 -3.93 7.17 24.38
CA PRO A 180 -5.08 7.96 23.95
C PRO A 180 -6.26 7.77 24.91
N ALA A 181 -7.01 8.83 25.15
CA ALA A 181 -8.08 8.87 26.16
C ALA A 181 -9.20 7.82 25.92
N ASP A 182 -9.44 7.44 24.65
CA ASP A 182 -10.40 6.38 24.30
C ASP A 182 -9.81 4.97 24.32
N GLY A 183 -8.51 4.82 24.64
CA GLY A 183 -7.84 3.54 24.81
C GLY A 183 -7.73 2.71 23.53
N ILE A 184 -7.87 3.32 22.35
CA ILE A 184 -7.79 2.62 21.07
C ILE A 184 -6.88 3.36 20.06
N LEU A 185 -6.20 2.57 19.22
CA LEU A 185 -5.38 3.05 18.12
C LEU A 185 -5.72 2.25 16.86
N TRP A 186 -5.69 2.91 15.72
CA TRP A 186 -5.91 2.25 14.43
C TRP A 186 -5.13 2.93 13.32
N THR A 187 -4.59 2.15 12.41
CA THR A 187 -3.98 2.61 11.16
C THR A 187 -4.30 1.63 10.03
N ALA A 188 -4.38 2.14 8.80
CA ALA A 188 -4.64 1.32 7.61
C ALA A 188 -4.08 1.98 6.35
N ASN A 189 -2.85 2.48 6.40
CA ASN A 189 -2.18 3.22 5.32
C ASN A 189 -2.89 4.54 4.93
N ASN A 190 -3.87 4.97 5.71
CA ASN A 190 -4.56 6.25 5.55
C ASN A 190 -3.73 7.41 6.12
N ARG A 191 -4.13 8.64 5.81
CA ARG A 191 -3.61 9.82 6.48
C ARG A 191 -3.96 9.76 7.97
N THR A 192 -2.93 9.77 8.82
CA THR A 192 -3.04 9.71 10.30
C THR A 192 -2.80 11.07 10.96
N LEU A 193 -2.36 12.07 10.21
CA LEU A 193 -1.91 13.36 10.68
C LEU A 193 -2.74 14.51 10.09
N ASP A 194 -2.75 15.62 10.78
CA ASP A 194 -3.28 16.91 10.31
C ASP A 194 -2.40 18.07 10.80
N GLY A 195 -2.80 19.31 10.45
CA GLY A 195 -2.13 20.52 10.90
C GLY A 195 -0.61 20.55 10.66
N ASP A 196 0.15 20.92 11.69
CA ASP A 196 1.60 21.08 11.62
C ASP A 196 2.33 19.74 11.42
N ALA A 197 1.84 18.66 12.06
CA ALA A 197 2.41 17.35 11.89
C ALA A 197 2.28 16.83 10.44
N LEU A 198 1.14 17.11 9.79
CA LEU A 198 0.99 16.79 8.37
C LEU A 198 1.91 17.65 7.49
N ARG A 199 2.08 18.94 7.81
CA ARG A 199 3.04 19.81 7.08
C ARG A 199 4.48 19.33 7.21
N LEU A 200 4.84 18.79 8.38
CA LEU A 200 6.17 18.23 8.62
C LEU A 200 6.43 16.95 7.81
N VAL A 201 5.45 16.06 7.76
CA VAL A 201 5.59 14.73 7.12
C VAL A 201 5.27 14.78 5.62
N GLY A 202 4.40 15.70 5.21
CA GLY A 202 3.91 15.83 3.84
C GLY A 202 2.70 14.95 3.54
N ASP A 203 2.04 15.26 2.42
CA ASP A 203 0.84 14.54 1.95
C ASP A 203 1.13 13.89 0.60
N ALA A 204 1.51 12.60 0.60
CA ALA A 204 1.83 11.87 -0.60
C ALA A 204 1.32 10.43 -0.55
N GLY A 205 0.34 10.11 -1.39
CA GLY A 205 -0.02 8.74 -1.71
C GLY A 205 -0.80 7.96 -0.63
N TYR A 206 -1.36 8.61 0.37
CA TYR A 206 -2.17 7.93 1.39
C TYR A 206 -3.30 7.10 0.77
N ALA A 207 -3.52 5.91 1.32
CA ALA A 207 -4.66 5.09 0.95
C ALA A 207 -5.99 5.76 1.35
N ASN A 208 -7.06 5.39 0.64
CA ASN A 208 -8.42 5.79 0.99
C ASN A 208 -8.75 5.42 2.44
N GLY A 209 -9.37 6.32 3.18
CA GLY A 209 -9.69 6.17 4.60
C GLY A 209 -10.82 5.18 4.94
N ALA A 210 -11.44 4.52 3.95
CA ALA A 210 -12.59 3.63 4.16
C ALA A 210 -12.26 2.48 5.12
N ARG A 211 -11.13 1.81 4.91
CA ARG A 211 -10.67 0.69 5.76
C ARG A 211 -10.37 1.14 7.18
N ALA A 212 -9.62 2.22 7.34
CA ALA A 212 -9.31 2.79 8.65
C ALA A 212 -10.56 3.20 9.44
N ARG A 213 -11.54 3.81 8.75
CA ARG A 213 -12.83 4.16 9.34
C ARG A 213 -13.58 2.91 9.82
N GLN A 214 -13.63 1.86 9.03
CA GLN A 214 -14.32 0.61 9.38
C GLN A 214 -13.67 -0.07 10.59
N ILE A 215 -12.32 -0.09 10.67
CA ILE A 215 -11.58 -0.58 11.85
C ILE A 215 -11.91 0.25 13.08
N ARG A 216 -11.83 1.58 12.99
CA ARG A 216 -12.17 2.49 14.09
C ARG A 216 -13.58 2.26 14.61
N ASP A 217 -14.56 2.19 13.72
CA ASP A 217 -15.96 2.05 14.09
C ASP A 217 -16.20 0.69 14.75
N ALA A 218 -15.52 -0.38 14.30
CA ALA A 218 -15.56 -1.68 14.94
C ALA A 218 -14.90 -1.69 16.34
N LEU A 219 -13.75 -1.01 16.50
CA LEU A 219 -13.09 -0.87 17.79
C LEU A 219 -13.92 -0.05 18.80
N ARG A 220 -14.73 0.90 18.34
CA ARG A 220 -15.63 1.68 19.19
C ARG A 220 -16.94 0.98 19.53
N ALA A 221 -17.24 -0.13 18.88
CA ALA A 221 -18.49 -0.85 19.08
C ALA A 221 -18.52 -1.66 20.40
N LYS A 222 -17.37 -1.92 21.01
CA LYS A 222 -17.25 -2.68 22.26
C LYS A 222 -16.24 -2.04 23.22
N PRO A 223 -16.47 -2.12 24.54
CA PRO A 223 -15.51 -1.60 25.53
C PRO A 223 -14.33 -2.56 25.81
N LYS A 224 -14.46 -3.84 25.48
CA LYS A 224 -13.43 -4.88 25.66
C LYS A 224 -13.49 -5.88 24.53
N PHE A 225 -12.33 -6.44 24.18
CA PHE A 225 -12.15 -7.38 23.09
C PHE A 225 -11.45 -8.64 23.57
N THR A 226 -11.84 -9.76 23.00
CA THR A 226 -11.06 -11.00 23.01
C THR A 226 -10.19 -11.06 21.73
N GLU A 227 -9.23 -11.97 21.71
CA GLU A 227 -8.39 -12.21 20.53
C GLU A 227 -9.23 -12.57 19.28
N LYS A 228 -10.31 -13.34 19.49
CA LYS A 228 -11.26 -13.68 18.40
C LYS A 228 -12.07 -12.48 17.91
N ASP A 229 -12.44 -11.55 18.79
CA ASP A 229 -13.11 -10.31 18.38
C ASP A 229 -12.20 -9.45 17.50
N LEU A 230 -10.91 -9.34 17.85
CA LEU A 230 -9.93 -8.58 17.07
C LEU A 230 -9.61 -9.27 15.73
N LEU A 231 -9.54 -10.61 15.73
CA LEU A 231 -9.43 -11.35 14.46
C LEU A 231 -10.67 -11.12 13.59
N ALA A 232 -11.87 -11.09 14.16
CA ALA A 232 -13.09 -10.83 13.41
C ALA A 232 -13.09 -9.43 12.74
N ILE A 233 -12.48 -8.42 13.38
CA ILE A 233 -12.25 -7.11 12.75
C ILE A 233 -11.31 -7.25 11.54
N GLN A 234 -10.21 -8.01 11.67
CA GLN A 234 -9.27 -8.23 10.57
C GLN A 234 -9.88 -9.05 9.41
N LEU A 235 -10.95 -9.79 9.67
CA LEU A 235 -11.69 -10.59 8.70
C LEU A 235 -12.95 -9.91 8.18
N ASP A 236 -13.22 -8.67 8.56
CA ASP A 236 -14.42 -7.94 8.13
C ASP A 236 -14.34 -7.60 6.64
N ASP A 237 -15.16 -8.30 5.85
CA ASP A 237 -15.31 -8.15 4.41
C ASP A 237 -16.56 -7.35 4.00
N ARG A 238 -17.23 -6.69 4.97
CA ARG A 238 -18.39 -5.83 4.66
C ARG A 238 -17.97 -4.71 3.73
N ALA A 239 -18.73 -4.53 2.66
CA ALA A 239 -18.47 -3.58 1.60
C ALA A 239 -19.10 -2.20 1.88
N LEU A 240 -18.97 -1.68 3.10
CA LEU A 240 -19.62 -0.42 3.54
C LEU A 240 -19.29 0.75 2.61
N PHE A 241 -18.07 0.78 2.10
CA PHE A 241 -17.62 1.80 1.17
C PHE A 241 -18.35 1.77 -0.18
N LEU A 242 -18.75 0.57 -0.66
CA LEU A 242 -19.40 0.39 -1.95
C LEU A 242 -20.92 0.50 -1.88
N THR A 243 -21.54 0.55 -0.72
CA THR A 243 -23.02 0.64 -0.58
C THR A 243 -23.58 1.83 -1.36
N ARG A 244 -22.93 2.99 -1.32
CA ARG A 244 -23.35 4.17 -2.11
C ARG A 244 -23.25 3.97 -3.62
N TRP A 245 -22.26 3.16 -4.08
CA TRP A 245 -22.09 2.85 -5.48
C TRP A 245 -23.11 1.83 -5.98
N HIS A 246 -23.49 0.88 -5.13
CA HIS A 246 -24.62 0.00 -5.42
C HIS A 246 -25.91 0.82 -5.60
N GLN A 247 -26.22 1.71 -4.66
CA GLN A 247 -27.39 2.59 -4.76
C GLN A 247 -27.33 3.45 -6.03
N ALA A 248 -26.17 4.03 -6.35
CA ALA A 248 -26.00 4.84 -7.56
C ALA A 248 -26.24 4.01 -8.83
N LEU A 249 -25.79 2.74 -8.90
CA LEU A 249 -26.06 1.85 -10.03
C LEU A 249 -27.57 1.59 -10.18
N GLN A 250 -28.28 1.31 -9.09
CA GLN A 250 -29.75 1.08 -9.11
C GLN A 250 -30.49 2.34 -9.56
N ASP A 251 -30.12 3.49 -9.04
CA ASP A 251 -30.74 4.79 -9.35
C ASP A 251 -30.51 5.19 -10.83
N GLU A 252 -29.32 4.98 -11.34
CA GLU A 252 -29.02 5.28 -12.75
C GLU A 252 -29.74 4.31 -13.70
N ALA A 253 -29.79 3.02 -13.38
CA ALA A 253 -30.53 2.04 -14.16
C ALA A 253 -32.04 2.35 -14.23
N ALA A 254 -32.60 2.87 -13.15
CA ALA A 254 -34.03 3.25 -13.11
C ALA A 254 -34.35 4.48 -13.97
N ARG A 255 -33.37 5.39 -14.15
CA ARG A 255 -33.52 6.63 -14.96
C ARG A 255 -33.09 6.48 -16.39
N SER A 256 -32.16 5.55 -16.65
CA SER A 256 -31.51 5.40 -17.94
C SER A 256 -32.30 4.53 -18.91
N GLY A 257 -32.19 4.84 -20.23
CA GLY A 257 -32.61 3.95 -21.31
C GLY A 257 -31.62 2.81 -21.59
N SER A 258 -30.42 2.80 -20.97
CA SER A 258 -29.38 1.79 -21.26
C SER A 258 -29.83 0.40 -20.80
N VAL A 259 -29.73 -0.55 -21.73
CA VAL A 259 -30.02 -1.98 -21.49
C VAL A 259 -28.94 -2.57 -20.57
N GLU A 260 -27.68 -2.18 -20.77
CA GLU A 260 -26.52 -2.69 -20.01
C GLU A 260 -26.53 -2.22 -18.57
N LEU A 261 -26.87 -0.93 -18.31
CA LEU A 261 -27.07 -0.44 -16.94
C LEU A 261 -28.15 -1.24 -16.22
N LYS A 262 -29.29 -1.50 -16.87
CA LYS A 262 -30.37 -2.30 -16.31
C LYS A 262 -29.93 -3.73 -16.05
N ALA A 263 -29.21 -4.35 -16.98
CA ALA A 263 -28.72 -5.72 -16.81
C ALA A 263 -27.74 -5.83 -15.63
N LEU A 264 -26.82 -4.88 -15.47
CA LEU A 264 -25.89 -4.83 -14.33
C LEU A 264 -26.64 -4.61 -13.01
N ALA A 265 -27.60 -3.68 -12.98
CA ALA A 265 -28.39 -3.38 -11.79
C ALA A 265 -29.28 -4.57 -11.40
N ASP A 266 -29.90 -5.27 -12.37
CA ASP A 266 -30.71 -6.45 -12.12
C ASP A 266 -29.87 -7.60 -11.55
N ALA A 267 -28.70 -7.85 -12.12
CA ALA A 267 -27.77 -8.88 -11.62
C ALA A 267 -27.16 -8.51 -10.23
N ALA A 268 -27.08 -7.23 -9.92
CA ALA A 268 -26.62 -6.73 -8.62
C ALA A 268 -27.76 -6.38 -7.65
N ARG A 269 -29.00 -6.67 -7.96
CA ARG A 269 -30.19 -6.28 -7.18
C ARG A 269 -30.14 -6.81 -5.75
N THR A 270 -29.75 -8.07 -5.58
CA THR A 270 -29.52 -8.68 -4.27
C THR A 270 -28.16 -8.28 -3.77
N TRP A 271 -28.12 -7.28 -2.89
CA TRP A 271 -26.90 -6.75 -2.29
C TRP A 271 -26.73 -7.27 -0.87
N ASP A 272 -25.78 -8.19 -0.68
CA ASP A 272 -25.42 -8.74 0.63
C ASP A 272 -24.50 -7.79 1.43
N GLY A 273 -23.99 -6.75 0.76
CA GLY A 273 -23.09 -5.75 1.38
C GLY A 273 -21.72 -6.29 1.75
N ARG A 274 -21.27 -7.38 1.12
CA ARG A 274 -20.01 -8.08 1.44
C ARG A 274 -19.20 -8.37 0.18
N ALA A 275 -17.86 -8.40 0.34
CA ALA A 275 -16.94 -8.90 -0.68
C ALA A 275 -16.75 -10.42 -0.50
N SER A 276 -17.84 -11.18 -0.39
CA SER A 276 -17.80 -12.65 -0.30
C SER A 276 -17.30 -13.23 -1.61
N ALA A 277 -16.61 -14.37 -1.56
CA ALA A 277 -16.06 -15.00 -2.76
C ALA A 277 -17.15 -15.39 -3.79
N ASP A 278 -18.35 -15.70 -3.33
CA ASP A 278 -19.52 -16.09 -4.13
C ASP A 278 -20.39 -14.90 -4.58
N SER A 279 -20.08 -13.65 -4.17
CA SER A 279 -20.89 -12.48 -4.50
C SER A 279 -20.65 -11.99 -5.93
N ALA A 280 -21.65 -12.15 -6.80
CA ALA A 280 -21.67 -11.53 -8.12
C ALA A 280 -21.99 -10.04 -8.05
N SER A 281 -22.88 -9.62 -7.15
CA SER A 281 -23.27 -8.22 -6.96
C SER A 281 -22.09 -7.36 -6.56
N TYR A 282 -21.25 -7.81 -5.64
CA TYR A 282 -20.02 -7.10 -5.27
C TYR A 282 -19.11 -6.88 -6.47
N ARG A 283 -18.84 -7.94 -7.25
CA ARG A 283 -17.97 -7.85 -8.44
C ARG A 283 -18.49 -6.84 -9.45
N ILE A 284 -19.79 -6.86 -9.72
CA ILE A 284 -20.43 -5.95 -10.69
C ILE A 284 -20.30 -4.50 -10.22
N VAL A 285 -20.72 -4.20 -9.00
CA VAL A 285 -20.69 -2.82 -8.44
C VAL A 285 -19.26 -2.28 -8.41
N ARG A 286 -18.31 -3.10 -7.98
CA ARG A 286 -16.90 -2.74 -7.96
C ARG A 286 -16.36 -2.45 -9.36
N ALA A 287 -16.66 -3.31 -10.31
CA ALA A 287 -16.17 -3.15 -11.69
C ALA A 287 -16.73 -1.88 -12.33
N TRP A 288 -18.04 -1.65 -12.21
CA TRP A 288 -18.68 -0.43 -12.73
C TRP A 288 -18.12 0.83 -12.08
N ARG A 289 -17.97 0.84 -10.74
CA ARG A 289 -17.31 1.96 -10.04
C ARG A 289 -15.93 2.28 -10.62
N LEU A 290 -15.08 1.28 -10.80
CA LEU A 290 -13.72 1.48 -11.31
C LEU A 290 -13.74 2.01 -12.74
N ALA A 291 -14.63 1.50 -13.60
CA ALA A 291 -14.79 1.97 -14.98
C ALA A 291 -15.27 3.42 -15.04
N VAL A 292 -16.16 3.84 -14.13
CA VAL A 292 -16.61 5.23 -14.02
C VAL A 292 -15.46 6.13 -13.57
N ILE A 293 -14.72 5.75 -12.52
CA ILE A 293 -13.57 6.52 -12.02
C ILE A 293 -12.50 6.68 -13.10
N GLU A 294 -12.19 5.62 -13.83
CA GLU A 294 -11.23 5.65 -14.93
C GLU A 294 -11.62 6.67 -16.02
N ARG A 295 -12.90 6.72 -16.38
CA ARG A 295 -13.40 7.70 -17.36
C ARG A 295 -13.25 9.13 -16.89
N ILE A 296 -13.57 9.39 -15.63
CA ILE A 296 -13.40 10.71 -15.02
C ILE A 296 -11.90 11.08 -14.97
N GLN A 297 -11.06 10.19 -14.49
CA GLN A 297 -9.60 10.40 -14.41
C GLN A 297 -8.99 10.68 -15.79
N ASN A 298 -9.33 9.88 -16.79
CA ASN A 298 -8.90 10.07 -18.17
C ASN A 298 -9.33 11.44 -18.72
N GLY A 299 -10.55 11.88 -18.42
CA GLY A 299 -11.04 13.19 -18.83
C GLY A 299 -10.29 14.34 -18.18
N LEU A 300 -10.06 14.26 -16.87
CA LEU A 300 -9.32 15.29 -16.13
C LEU A 300 -7.86 15.40 -16.55
N LEU A 301 -7.24 14.28 -16.92
CA LEU A 301 -5.83 14.23 -17.33
C LEU A 301 -5.61 14.31 -18.85
N ALA A 302 -6.68 14.40 -19.65
CA ALA A 302 -6.59 14.52 -21.11
C ALA A 302 -5.71 15.69 -21.59
N PRO A 303 -5.71 16.89 -20.97
CA PRO A 303 -4.81 17.96 -21.36
C PRO A 303 -3.32 17.59 -21.15
N ALA A 304 -3.00 16.93 -20.03
CA ALA A 304 -1.63 16.47 -19.76
C ALA A 304 -1.20 15.37 -20.75
N GLN A 305 -2.10 14.44 -21.05
CA GLN A 305 -1.87 13.40 -22.05
C GLN A 305 -1.60 14.00 -23.45
N ALA A 306 -2.39 15.00 -23.85
CA ALA A 306 -2.19 15.69 -25.13
C ALA A 306 -0.85 16.44 -25.18
N ALA A 307 -0.45 17.08 -24.07
CA ALA A 307 0.80 17.82 -24.00
C ALA A 307 2.05 16.92 -23.98
N LEU A 308 1.99 15.77 -23.31
CA LEU A 308 3.12 14.86 -23.13
C LEU A 308 3.21 13.76 -24.19
N GLY A 309 2.10 13.46 -24.90
CA GLY A 309 2.03 12.42 -25.93
C GLY A 309 2.50 11.06 -25.41
N GLN A 310 3.45 10.43 -26.09
CA GLN A 310 4.00 9.12 -25.72
C GLN A 310 4.75 9.11 -24.36
N ARG A 311 5.13 10.27 -23.83
CA ARG A 311 5.77 10.40 -22.53
C ARG A 311 4.77 10.42 -21.38
N PHE A 312 3.47 10.49 -21.67
CA PHE A 312 2.45 10.46 -20.63
C PHE A 312 2.33 9.07 -20.01
N VAL A 313 2.45 9.02 -18.69
CA VAL A 313 2.16 7.84 -17.90
C VAL A 313 1.02 8.22 -16.96
N MET A 314 -0.05 7.44 -16.95
CA MET A 314 -1.18 7.67 -16.05
C MET A 314 -0.70 7.58 -14.60
N PRO A 315 -0.81 8.66 -13.79
CA PRO A 315 -0.40 8.62 -12.40
C PRO A 315 -1.35 7.74 -11.58
N ASP A 316 -0.80 7.08 -10.57
CA ASP A 316 -1.60 6.47 -9.52
C ASP A 316 -2.15 7.58 -8.61
N LEU A 317 -3.47 7.68 -8.55
CA LEU A 317 -4.19 8.69 -7.76
C LEU A 317 -5.10 8.01 -6.72
N PRO A 318 -4.58 7.56 -5.58
CA PRO A 318 -5.32 6.77 -4.61
C PRO A 318 -6.53 7.51 -4.01
N GLN A 319 -6.58 8.85 -4.12
CA GLN A 319 -7.68 9.68 -3.64
C GLN A 319 -8.71 10.05 -4.72
N MET A 320 -8.67 9.43 -5.92
CA MET A 320 -9.62 9.72 -7.01
C MET A 320 -11.09 9.56 -6.62
N GLU A 321 -11.40 8.72 -5.63
CA GLU A 321 -12.75 8.60 -5.08
C GLU A 321 -13.29 9.93 -4.53
N ALA A 322 -12.44 10.71 -3.86
CA ALA A 322 -12.81 12.00 -3.30
C ALA A 322 -13.08 13.08 -4.37
N VAL A 323 -12.57 12.86 -5.58
CA VAL A 323 -12.84 13.70 -6.76
C VAL A 323 -14.07 13.19 -7.52
N ALA A 324 -14.10 11.90 -7.82
CA ALA A 324 -15.13 11.31 -8.66
C ALA A 324 -16.52 11.37 -8.03
N TRP A 325 -16.62 11.09 -6.72
CA TRP A 325 -17.94 11.05 -6.07
C TRP A 325 -18.68 12.40 -6.07
N PRO A 326 -18.07 13.54 -5.68
CA PRO A 326 -18.71 14.84 -5.81
C PRO A 326 -19.06 15.20 -7.26
N LEU A 327 -18.22 14.85 -8.24
CA LEU A 327 -18.52 15.08 -9.66
C LEU A 327 -19.76 14.32 -10.12
N LEU A 328 -19.94 13.08 -9.68
CA LEU A 328 -21.13 12.28 -9.98
C LEU A 328 -22.40 12.84 -9.34
N GLN A 329 -22.27 13.42 -8.14
CA GLN A 329 -23.42 14.04 -7.46
C GLN A 329 -23.83 15.37 -8.07
N GLN A 330 -22.86 16.22 -8.42
CA GLN A 330 -23.08 17.59 -8.91
C GLN A 330 -23.23 17.69 -10.43
N ARG A 331 -22.64 16.73 -11.17
CA ARG A 331 -22.66 16.64 -12.64
C ARG A 331 -22.32 17.94 -13.36
N PRO A 332 -21.23 18.65 -13.01
CA PRO A 332 -20.90 19.92 -13.61
C PRO A 332 -20.53 19.74 -15.08
N ALA A 333 -21.21 20.46 -15.98
CA ALA A 333 -21.01 20.30 -17.44
C ALA A 333 -19.56 20.61 -17.88
N HIS A 334 -18.90 21.58 -17.24
CA HIS A 334 -17.52 22.00 -17.58
C HIS A 334 -16.43 21.01 -17.17
N LEU A 335 -16.73 20.04 -16.31
CA LEU A 335 -15.82 18.97 -15.91
C LEU A 335 -16.19 17.60 -16.50
N LEU A 336 -17.23 17.55 -17.33
CA LEU A 336 -17.55 16.34 -18.09
C LEU A 336 -16.42 16.05 -19.09
N PRO A 337 -15.88 14.80 -19.12
CA PRO A 337 -14.88 14.44 -20.13
C PRO A 337 -15.41 14.69 -21.56
N ARG A 338 -14.64 15.38 -22.38
CA ARG A 338 -15.06 15.93 -23.70
C ARG A 338 -15.59 14.89 -24.69
N ARG A 339 -15.32 13.61 -24.49
CA ARG A 339 -15.82 12.52 -25.33
C ARG A 339 -17.29 12.17 -25.07
N PHE A 340 -17.88 12.69 -23.99
CA PHE A 340 -19.26 12.43 -23.60
C PHE A 340 -20.10 13.70 -23.72
N GLU A 341 -21.36 13.52 -24.13
CA GLU A 341 -22.35 14.60 -24.22
C GLU A 341 -23.06 14.86 -22.88
N SER A 342 -23.11 13.86 -22.01
CA SER A 342 -23.70 13.97 -20.69
C SER A 342 -23.07 13.01 -19.68
N TRP A 343 -23.29 13.25 -18.38
CA TRP A 343 -22.88 12.34 -17.30
C TRP A 343 -23.58 10.99 -17.39
N GLU A 344 -24.85 10.99 -17.83
CA GLU A 344 -25.63 9.77 -18.07
C GLU A 344 -24.98 8.90 -19.15
N GLN A 345 -24.52 9.53 -20.23
CA GLN A 345 -23.78 8.81 -21.28
C GLN A 345 -22.48 8.22 -20.75
N LEU A 346 -21.71 8.94 -19.92
CA LEU A 346 -20.50 8.42 -19.27
C LEU A 346 -20.80 7.16 -18.43
N LEU A 347 -21.87 7.22 -17.64
CA LEU A 347 -22.27 6.12 -16.75
C LEU A 347 -22.76 4.90 -17.54
N ALA A 348 -23.50 5.13 -18.63
CA ALA A 348 -23.96 4.08 -19.54
C ALA A 348 -22.80 3.45 -20.31
N ASP A 349 -21.84 4.25 -20.82
CA ASP A 349 -20.64 3.77 -21.49
C ASP A 349 -19.77 2.89 -20.57
N ALA A 350 -19.65 3.27 -19.29
CA ALA A 350 -18.99 2.43 -18.29
C ALA A 350 -19.73 1.09 -18.09
N ALA A 351 -21.04 1.12 -18.11
CA ALA A 351 -21.85 -0.10 -17.98
C ALA A 351 -21.77 -1.01 -19.20
N THR A 352 -21.75 -0.42 -20.41
CA THR A 352 -21.59 -1.17 -21.65
C THR A 352 -20.28 -1.95 -21.68
N ASP A 353 -19.19 -1.30 -21.27
CA ASP A 353 -17.88 -1.91 -21.18
C ASP A 353 -17.85 -3.07 -20.16
N ILE A 354 -18.35 -2.84 -18.94
CA ILE A 354 -18.36 -3.88 -17.91
C ILE A 354 -19.32 -5.00 -18.23
N HIS A 355 -20.52 -4.71 -18.76
CA HIS A 355 -21.44 -5.72 -19.23
C HIS A 355 -20.80 -6.61 -20.28
N GLY A 356 -20.15 -6.01 -21.31
CA GLY A 356 -19.46 -6.75 -22.36
C GLY A 356 -18.35 -7.64 -21.81
N GLN A 357 -17.51 -7.12 -20.90
CA GLN A 357 -16.43 -7.89 -20.28
C GLN A 357 -16.94 -9.08 -19.46
N LEU A 358 -17.96 -8.88 -18.63
CA LEU A 358 -18.46 -9.92 -17.73
C LEU A 358 -19.31 -10.96 -18.47
N SER A 359 -20.16 -10.54 -19.42
CA SER A 359 -21.04 -11.46 -20.16
C SER A 359 -20.30 -12.31 -21.18
N ALA A 360 -19.10 -11.91 -21.59
CA ALA A 360 -18.25 -12.72 -22.49
C ALA A 360 -17.90 -14.10 -21.91
N ALA A 361 -17.91 -14.24 -20.58
CA ALA A 361 -17.62 -15.51 -19.91
C ALA A 361 -18.88 -16.23 -19.40
N GLY A 362 -20.08 -15.72 -19.69
CA GLY A 362 -21.38 -16.34 -19.32
C GLY A 362 -22.32 -15.39 -18.58
N PRO A 363 -23.39 -15.91 -17.94
CA PRO A 363 -24.36 -15.07 -17.23
C PRO A 363 -23.73 -14.20 -16.15
N LEU A 364 -24.23 -12.97 -15.97
CA LEU A 364 -23.72 -12.05 -14.95
C LEU A 364 -23.88 -12.59 -13.52
N SER A 365 -24.94 -13.37 -13.26
CA SER A 365 -25.18 -14.03 -11.96
C SER A 365 -24.05 -14.97 -11.54
N ASP A 366 -23.32 -15.53 -12.50
CA ASP A 366 -22.27 -16.51 -12.27
C ASP A 366 -20.89 -15.86 -12.16
N ARG A 367 -20.80 -14.56 -12.40
CA ARG A 367 -19.55 -13.78 -12.37
C ARG A 367 -19.22 -13.38 -10.93
N THR A 368 -18.86 -14.36 -10.10
CA THR A 368 -18.60 -14.15 -8.68
C THR A 368 -17.32 -13.35 -8.41
N TRP A 369 -17.23 -12.76 -7.23
CA TRP A 369 -16.02 -12.05 -6.81
C TRP A 369 -14.81 -12.99 -6.74
N GLY A 370 -14.97 -14.19 -6.19
CA GLY A 370 -13.91 -15.19 -6.07
C GLY A 370 -13.32 -15.64 -7.41
N GLU A 371 -14.13 -15.67 -8.50
CA GLU A 371 -13.62 -15.91 -9.85
C GLU A 371 -12.57 -14.86 -10.27
N ARG A 372 -12.77 -13.61 -9.87
CA ARG A 372 -11.81 -12.51 -10.12
C ARG A 372 -10.72 -12.47 -9.05
N ASN A 373 -11.06 -12.74 -7.80
CA ASN A 373 -10.19 -12.65 -6.64
C ASN A 373 -9.69 -14.03 -6.21
N THR A 374 -9.02 -14.71 -7.10
CA THR A 374 -8.45 -16.06 -6.89
C THR A 374 -6.99 -15.94 -6.49
N ALA A 375 -6.55 -16.65 -5.45
CA ALA A 375 -5.18 -16.65 -4.96
C ALA A 375 -4.18 -17.03 -6.06
N SER A 376 -3.12 -16.23 -6.18
CA SER A 376 -2.00 -16.41 -7.10
C SER A 376 -0.69 -16.13 -6.36
N ILE A 377 -0.50 -16.81 -5.23
CA ILE A 377 0.65 -16.64 -4.33
C ILE A 377 1.67 -17.71 -4.67
N CYS A 378 2.79 -17.29 -5.26
CA CYS A 378 3.81 -18.19 -5.76
C CYS A 378 5.19 -17.80 -5.25
N HIS A 379 6.07 -18.79 -5.13
CA HIS A 379 7.49 -18.52 -4.90
C HIS A 379 8.06 -17.67 -6.06
N PRO A 380 8.94 -16.70 -5.80
CA PRO A 380 9.50 -15.83 -6.86
C PRO A 380 10.12 -16.58 -8.06
N LEU A 381 10.68 -17.77 -7.82
CA LEU A 381 11.25 -18.60 -8.88
C LEU A 381 10.21 -19.34 -9.73
N ALA A 382 8.93 -19.31 -9.39
CA ALA A 382 7.88 -19.98 -10.18
C ALA A 382 7.85 -19.50 -11.64
N GLY A 383 8.15 -18.20 -11.88
CA GLY A 383 8.24 -17.64 -13.22
C GLY A 383 9.35 -18.23 -14.10
N ALA A 384 10.40 -18.79 -13.50
CA ALA A 384 11.51 -19.42 -14.19
C ALA A 384 11.24 -20.89 -14.58
N LEU A 385 10.16 -21.50 -14.08
CA LEU A 385 9.80 -22.87 -14.39
C LEU A 385 8.92 -22.97 -15.64
N PRO A 386 8.98 -24.10 -16.36
CA PRO A 386 7.98 -24.45 -17.37
C PRO A 386 6.58 -24.41 -16.77
N ARG A 387 5.57 -24.06 -17.57
CA ARG A 387 4.17 -23.89 -17.10
C ARG A 387 3.66 -25.08 -16.29
N VAL A 388 3.99 -26.31 -16.71
CA VAL A 388 3.56 -27.55 -16.05
C VAL A 388 4.13 -27.74 -14.63
N ALA A 389 5.26 -27.12 -14.32
CA ALA A 389 5.93 -27.22 -13.03
C ALA A 389 5.67 -26.01 -12.10
N ARG A 390 5.07 -24.95 -12.60
CA ARG A 390 4.82 -23.72 -11.81
C ARG A 390 3.94 -23.99 -10.58
N GLY A 391 2.96 -24.87 -10.72
CA GLY A 391 2.05 -25.23 -9.63
C GLY A 391 2.74 -25.77 -8.38
N TRP A 392 3.93 -26.38 -8.53
CA TRP A 392 4.70 -26.87 -7.37
C TRP A 392 5.25 -25.74 -6.49
N LEU A 393 5.38 -24.55 -7.05
CA LEU A 393 5.88 -23.36 -6.36
C LEU A 393 4.77 -22.33 -6.06
N CYS A 394 3.52 -22.72 -6.15
CA CYS A 394 2.38 -21.86 -5.89
C CYS A 394 1.44 -22.44 -4.83
N MET A 395 0.76 -21.59 -4.10
CA MET A 395 -0.35 -21.98 -3.24
C MET A 395 -1.57 -22.37 -4.08
N PRO A 396 -2.54 -23.09 -3.51
CA PRO A 396 -3.81 -23.37 -4.18
C PRO A 396 -4.49 -22.11 -4.71
N ALA A 397 -5.20 -22.23 -5.82
CA ALA A 397 -5.94 -21.14 -6.44
C ALA A 397 -7.31 -20.97 -5.74
N ASP A 398 -7.28 -20.60 -4.46
CA ASP A 398 -8.48 -20.44 -3.65
C ASP A 398 -9.23 -19.15 -4.02
N PRO A 399 -10.56 -19.16 -4.15
CA PRO A 399 -11.35 -17.95 -4.25
C PRO A 399 -11.31 -17.18 -2.94
N LEU A 400 -10.90 -15.90 -3.01
CA LEU A 400 -10.65 -15.07 -1.83
C LEU A 400 -11.78 -14.07 -1.59
N PRO A 401 -12.38 -14.04 -0.39
CA PRO A 401 -13.22 -12.92 0.04
C PRO A 401 -12.35 -11.70 0.42
N GLY A 402 -13.00 -10.54 0.57
CA GLY A 402 -12.31 -9.29 0.92
C GLY A 402 -11.75 -8.52 -0.27
N ASP A 403 -11.29 -7.30 -0.03
CA ASP A 403 -10.69 -6.39 -1.03
C ASP A 403 -9.91 -5.26 -0.32
N GLY A 404 -9.32 -4.34 -1.06
CA GLY A 404 -8.47 -3.25 -0.55
C GLY A 404 -9.19 -2.16 0.28
N ASN A 405 -10.53 -2.01 0.16
CA ASN A 405 -11.30 -0.96 0.84
C ASN A 405 -12.01 -1.42 2.12
N MET A 406 -11.65 -2.56 2.65
CA MET A 406 -12.21 -3.15 3.89
C MET A 406 -11.12 -3.82 4.71
N PRO A 407 -11.33 -4.10 6.02
CA PRO A 407 -10.29 -4.68 6.87
C PRO A 407 -9.74 -6.01 6.36
N ARG A 408 -10.57 -6.88 5.79
CA ARG A 408 -10.12 -8.12 5.15
C ARG A 408 -9.44 -7.85 3.82
N VAL A 409 -8.18 -7.43 3.87
CA VAL A 409 -7.38 -7.19 2.67
C VAL A 409 -6.88 -8.51 2.11
N GLN A 410 -7.51 -8.96 1.04
CA GLN A 410 -7.12 -10.16 0.28
C GLN A 410 -7.30 -9.89 -1.22
N SER A 411 -6.28 -10.17 -2.01
CA SER A 411 -6.30 -10.11 -3.48
C SER A 411 -5.33 -11.16 -4.05
N PRO A 412 -5.35 -11.44 -5.36
CA PRO A 412 -4.65 -12.59 -5.93
C PRO A 412 -3.18 -12.73 -5.52
N GLY A 413 -2.39 -11.68 -5.64
CA GLY A 413 -0.96 -11.68 -5.30
C GLY A 413 -0.61 -10.79 -4.11
N PHE A 414 -1.60 -10.24 -3.41
CA PHE A 414 -1.40 -9.29 -2.33
C PHE A 414 -2.50 -9.43 -1.26
N GLY A 415 -2.16 -9.17 -0.01
CA GLY A 415 -3.12 -9.16 1.08
C GLY A 415 -2.44 -8.85 2.40
N ALA A 416 -3.15 -9.04 3.50
CA ALA A 416 -2.54 -9.00 4.83
C ALA A 416 -1.44 -10.07 4.88
N SER A 417 -0.17 -9.64 4.94
CA SER A 417 1.00 -10.55 4.95
C SER A 417 0.99 -11.46 6.18
N GLN A 418 0.41 -11.00 7.26
CA GLN A 418 0.07 -11.78 8.44
C GLN A 418 -1.18 -11.18 9.08
N ARG A 419 -1.93 -12.01 9.80
CA ARG A 419 -2.90 -11.55 10.79
C ARG A 419 -2.43 -12.01 12.14
N MET A 420 -2.21 -11.08 13.03
CA MET A 420 -1.71 -11.32 14.38
C MET A 420 -2.61 -10.62 15.39
N VAL A 421 -2.97 -11.33 16.43
CA VAL A 421 -3.61 -10.78 17.63
C VAL A 421 -2.84 -11.33 18.82
N VAL A 422 -2.28 -10.47 19.64
CA VAL A 422 -1.51 -10.88 20.81
C VAL A 422 -1.60 -9.82 21.91
N SER A 423 -1.72 -10.29 23.15
CA SER A 423 -1.61 -9.46 24.34
C SER A 423 -0.28 -9.76 25.01
N PRO A 424 0.63 -8.77 25.20
CA PRO A 424 1.91 -9.00 25.85
C PRO A 424 1.76 -9.64 27.24
N GLY A 425 2.51 -10.71 27.51
CA GLY A 425 2.41 -11.53 28.72
C GLY A 425 1.29 -12.58 28.69
N ARG A 426 0.53 -12.67 27.59
CA ARG A 426 -0.54 -13.66 27.38
C ARG A 426 -0.48 -14.28 25.99
N GLU A 427 0.71 -14.49 25.47
CA GLU A 427 0.96 -14.98 24.11
C GLU A 427 0.31 -16.35 23.83
N ALA A 428 0.04 -17.15 24.87
CA ALA A 428 -0.66 -18.43 24.71
C ALA A 428 -2.10 -18.30 24.19
N ASP A 429 -2.74 -17.15 24.41
CA ASP A 429 -4.08 -16.83 23.90
C ASP A 429 -4.00 -16.23 22.48
N GLY A 430 -2.80 -15.91 22.01
CA GLY A 430 -2.55 -15.19 20.76
C GLY A 430 -2.84 -16.00 19.52
N ILE A 431 -3.07 -15.27 18.42
CA ILE A 431 -3.41 -15.82 17.11
C ILE A 431 -2.43 -15.26 16.08
N ILE A 432 -1.90 -16.10 15.21
CA ILE A 432 -1.12 -15.66 14.03
C ILE A 432 -1.33 -16.62 12.86
N HIS A 433 -1.54 -16.08 11.69
CA HIS A 433 -1.46 -16.82 10.43
C HIS A 433 -1.01 -15.93 9.28
N MET A 434 -0.47 -16.55 8.24
CA MET A 434 0.01 -15.86 7.06
C MET A 434 -0.17 -16.71 5.80
N PRO A 435 -0.25 -16.06 4.61
CA PRO A 435 -0.32 -16.79 3.35
C PRO A 435 1.03 -17.48 3.05
N GLY A 436 0.96 -18.68 2.49
CA GLY A 436 2.13 -19.38 1.99
C GLY A 436 3.06 -20.02 3.03
N GLY A 437 2.84 -19.80 4.31
CA GLY A 437 3.71 -20.29 5.39
C GLY A 437 5.08 -19.62 5.42
N GLN A 438 5.99 -20.13 6.27
CA GLN A 438 7.33 -19.56 6.48
C GLN A 438 8.44 -20.30 5.70
N SER A 439 8.17 -21.50 5.17
CA SER A 439 9.18 -22.26 4.42
C SER A 439 9.32 -21.75 2.99
N GLY A 440 10.52 -21.39 2.59
CA GLY A 440 10.88 -21.16 1.18
C GLY A 440 11.19 -22.43 0.40
N HIS A 441 11.12 -23.62 1.03
CA HIS A 441 11.48 -24.89 0.40
C HIS A 441 10.23 -25.69 0.03
N PRO A 442 9.91 -25.87 -1.26
CA PRO A 442 8.63 -26.47 -1.70
C PRO A 442 8.46 -27.94 -1.33
N PHE A 443 9.54 -28.67 -1.01
CA PHE A 443 9.48 -30.04 -0.51
C PHE A 443 9.48 -30.15 1.02
N SER A 444 9.46 -29.01 1.72
CA SER A 444 9.31 -28.99 3.18
C SER A 444 7.86 -29.29 3.56
N PRO A 445 7.60 -30.05 4.64
CA PRO A 445 6.25 -30.20 5.18
C PRO A 445 5.64 -28.87 5.67
N PHE A 446 6.46 -27.84 5.83
CA PHE A 446 6.02 -26.49 6.23
C PHE A 446 5.76 -25.56 5.05
N TRP A 447 5.94 -26.03 3.80
CA TRP A 447 5.54 -25.29 2.61
C TRP A 447 4.02 -25.12 2.58
N GLY A 448 3.55 -23.89 2.54
CA GLY A 448 2.12 -23.59 2.59
C GLY A 448 1.45 -23.79 3.95
N ALA A 449 2.21 -24.12 5.00
CA ALA A 449 1.64 -24.28 6.33
C ALA A 449 0.94 -23.00 6.79
N GLY A 450 -0.34 -23.11 7.22
CA GLY A 450 -1.17 -21.97 7.63
C GLY A 450 -1.85 -21.22 6.48
N HIS A 451 -1.58 -21.56 5.19
CA HIS A 451 -2.22 -20.88 4.07
C HIS A 451 -3.75 -21.01 4.08
N ALA A 452 -4.27 -22.22 4.28
CA ALA A 452 -5.71 -22.47 4.35
C ALA A 452 -6.36 -21.68 5.50
N ALA A 453 -5.75 -21.65 6.68
CA ALA A 453 -6.21 -20.85 7.81
C ALA A 453 -6.24 -19.34 7.49
N TRP A 454 -5.24 -18.85 6.74
CA TRP A 454 -5.23 -17.46 6.27
C TRP A 454 -6.37 -17.19 5.28
N VAL A 455 -6.64 -18.08 4.33
CA VAL A 455 -7.74 -17.96 3.35
C VAL A 455 -9.09 -17.95 4.07
N GLN A 456 -9.30 -18.89 4.99
CA GLN A 456 -10.58 -19.10 5.68
C GLN A 456 -10.77 -18.17 6.86
N GLY A 457 -9.65 -17.64 7.43
CA GLY A 457 -9.69 -16.80 8.62
C GLY A 457 -9.76 -17.59 9.91
N GLU A 458 -9.28 -18.83 9.93
CA GLU A 458 -9.26 -19.67 11.11
C GLU A 458 -8.21 -19.21 12.12
N PRO A 459 -8.51 -19.17 13.43
CA PRO A 459 -7.52 -18.84 14.44
C PRO A 459 -6.50 -19.97 14.58
N THR A 460 -5.22 -19.64 14.40
CA THR A 460 -4.09 -20.54 14.66
C THR A 460 -3.22 -20.00 15.79
N PRO A 461 -2.58 -20.85 16.62
CA PRO A 461 -1.81 -20.40 17.78
C PRO A 461 -0.68 -19.45 17.39
N PHE A 462 -0.48 -18.42 18.23
CA PHE A 462 0.67 -17.50 18.08
C PHE A 462 1.99 -18.19 18.47
N LEU A 463 1.98 -18.95 19.56
CA LEU A 463 3.15 -19.68 20.03
C LEU A 463 3.36 -20.98 19.24
N PRO A 464 4.62 -21.38 19.01
CA PRO A 464 4.92 -22.71 18.43
C PRO A 464 4.52 -23.81 19.41
N GLY A 465 4.27 -25.01 18.87
CA GLY A 465 4.08 -26.21 19.67
C GLY A 465 5.39 -26.72 20.28
N ASP A 466 5.33 -27.92 20.91
CA ASP A 466 6.48 -28.54 21.54
C ASP A 466 7.62 -28.83 20.54
N ALA A 467 8.86 -28.62 20.98
CA ALA A 467 10.03 -28.86 20.17
C ALA A 467 10.19 -30.36 19.85
N GLN A 468 10.09 -30.72 18.57
CA GLN A 468 10.33 -32.09 18.09
C GLN A 468 11.81 -32.40 17.87
N TYR A 469 12.62 -31.38 17.53
CA TYR A 469 14.04 -31.48 17.30
C TYR A 469 14.79 -30.35 18.00
N ARG A 470 16.00 -30.61 18.47
CA ARG A 470 16.86 -29.63 19.12
C ARG A 470 18.23 -29.63 18.45
N LEU A 471 18.72 -28.47 18.05
CA LEU A 471 20.06 -28.23 17.58
C LEU A 471 20.79 -27.35 18.61
N ARG A 472 21.93 -27.78 19.10
CA ARG A 472 22.77 -26.96 19.96
C ARG A 472 23.97 -26.45 19.15
N LEU A 473 24.05 -25.13 19.05
CA LEU A 473 25.23 -24.47 18.48
C LEU A 473 26.17 -24.09 19.62
N ALA A 474 27.45 -24.40 19.47
CA ALA A 474 28.49 -24.01 20.41
C ALA A 474 29.62 -23.34 19.60
N PRO A 475 30.33 -22.35 20.17
CA PRO A 475 31.51 -21.79 19.52
C PRO A 475 32.56 -22.91 19.37
N GLU A 476 33.24 -22.92 18.23
CA GLU A 476 34.45 -23.71 18.04
C GLU A 476 35.54 -23.13 18.97
N THR A 477 36.16 -23.97 19.81
CA THR A 477 37.26 -23.60 20.71
C THR A 477 38.57 -23.50 20.00
#